data_159e5524195ce7fa5c5290cbcd10b8d4
#
_entry.id   159e5524195ce7fa5c5290cbcd10b8d4
#
_cell.length_a   1.000
_cell.length_b   1.000
_cell.length_c   1.000
_cell.angle_alpha   90.00
_cell.angle_beta   90.00
_cell.angle_gamma   90.00
#
_symmetry.space_group_name_H-M   'P 1'
#
loop_
_entity.id
_entity.type
_entity.pdbx_description
1 polymer ?
#
loop_
_entity_poly.entity_id
_entity_poly.type
_entity_poly.pdbx_seq_one_letter_code
_entity_poly.pdbx_strand_id
1 'polypeptide(L)'
;MTEARAADAGTSGARTGDARTGRSLLRLEVTEGIKRYILANKLRPGDPLPTESDLCAALGASRSSVREAVKTLHALDIVDVRHGHGTYVGRLSLSALVESLAFRGLLGPESDVHVMADLVDVRELFERGMAERIVAGLDGDRLDALDALVERMRADAGGAEEDFVEADRAFHALLVEPLGNALMGQLSMAFWDVYAIVAPQLQMATGEDRAETTAAHASIVHAARHGDPAAFARAVAAHYAPVRRRLAAGRDGGGTDGDGGGNGGRVTAR
;
A
#
# COMPACT_ATOMS: atom_id res chain seq x y z
N MET A 1 48.16 -57.12 -11.15
CA MET A 1 48.46 -56.21 -10.00
C MET A 1 48.39 -54.78 -10.51
N THR A 2 47.35 -54.07 -10.14
CA THR A 2 47.38 -52.65 -9.96
C THR A 2 45.95 -52.23 -9.50
N GLU A 3 45.85 -51.87 -8.24
CA GLU A 3 44.63 -51.46 -7.57
C GLU A 3 44.19 -50.06 -8.04
N ALA A 4 42.89 -49.93 -8.31
CA ALA A 4 42.21 -48.65 -8.55
C ALA A 4 41.75 -48.05 -7.21
N ARG A 5 42.17 -46.86 -6.95
CA ARG A 5 41.84 -46.03 -5.80
C ARG A 5 40.54 -45.24 -6.14
N ALA A 6 39.42 -45.61 -5.51
CA ALA A 6 38.18 -44.84 -5.58
C ALA A 6 38.30 -43.61 -4.66
N ALA A 7 38.07 -42.43 -5.22
CA ALA A 7 38.00 -41.16 -4.50
C ALA A 7 36.61 -40.94 -3.90
N ASP A 8 36.59 -40.70 -2.63
CA ASP A 8 35.44 -40.27 -1.83
C ASP A 8 35.10 -38.78 -2.16
N ALA A 9 33.95 -38.57 -2.77
CA ALA A 9 33.39 -37.25 -3.01
C ALA A 9 31.88 -37.30 -2.83
N GLY A 10 31.42 -37.01 -1.64
CA GLY A 10 29.98 -36.86 -1.44
C GLY A 10 29.52 -36.84 -0.01
N THR A 11 29.61 -35.71 0.69
CA THR A 11 28.67 -35.43 1.84
C THR A 11 28.83 -34.00 2.42
N SER A 12 28.92 -32.97 1.57
CA SER A 12 28.94 -31.58 2.05
C SER A 12 27.62 -30.80 1.81
N GLY A 13 26.74 -31.29 0.97
CA GLY A 13 25.51 -30.55 0.58
C GLY A 13 24.32 -30.68 1.55
N ALA A 14 24.21 -31.81 2.26
CA ALA A 14 23.03 -32.11 3.09
C ALA A 14 23.00 -31.34 4.45
N ARG A 15 24.17 -31.03 5.03
CA ARG A 15 24.23 -30.35 6.35
C ARG A 15 23.91 -28.87 6.33
N THR A 16 24.09 -28.19 5.21
CA THR A 16 23.78 -26.74 5.08
C THR A 16 22.29 -26.48 4.88
N GLY A 17 21.53 -27.41 4.30
CA GLY A 17 20.07 -27.31 4.16
C GLY A 17 19.36 -27.43 5.51
N ASP A 18 19.74 -28.42 6.31
CA ASP A 18 19.11 -28.72 7.60
C ASP A 18 19.33 -27.60 8.64
N ALA A 19 20.53 -27.04 8.68
CA ALA A 19 20.85 -25.91 9.58
C ALA A 19 20.17 -24.59 9.18
N ARG A 20 19.80 -24.38 7.93
CA ARG A 20 18.99 -23.23 7.47
C ARG A 20 17.52 -23.39 7.84
N THR A 21 16.98 -24.58 7.65
CA THR A 21 15.60 -24.92 8.00
C THR A 21 15.38 -24.82 9.51
N GLY A 22 16.28 -25.34 10.32
CA GLY A 22 16.22 -25.22 11.79
C GLY A 22 16.28 -23.79 12.28
N ARG A 23 17.14 -22.94 11.70
CA ARG A 23 17.21 -21.51 12.05
C ARG A 23 15.96 -20.73 11.60
N SER A 24 15.36 -21.08 10.50
CA SER A 24 14.11 -20.46 10.02
C SER A 24 12.94 -20.81 10.95
N LEU A 25 12.81 -22.07 11.35
CA LEU A 25 11.77 -22.50 12.29
C LEU A 25 11.93 -21.83 13.66
N LEU A 26 13.14 -21.79 14.20
CA LEU A 26 13.40 -21.10 15.46
C LEU A 26 13.05 -19.62 15.41
N ARG A 27 13.32 -18.94 14.30
CA ARG A 27 12.96 -17.53 14.12
C ARG A 27 11.45 -17.34 14.10
N LEU A 28 10.70 -18.20 13.42
CA LEU A 28 9.23 -18.18 13.41
C LEU A 28 8.68 -18.40 14.84
N GLU A 29 9.23 -19.33 15.59
CA GLU A 29 8.83 -19.60 16.98
C GLU A 29 9.04 -18.38 17.89
N VAL A 30 10.17 -17.68 17.75
CA VAL A 30 10.47 -16.45 18.52
C VAL A 30 9.52 -15.31 18.11
N THR A 31 9.26 -15.14 16.80
CA THR A 31 8.30 -14.15 16.29
C THR A 31 6.90 -14.38 16.87
N GLU A 32 6.42 -15.62 16.83
CA GLU A 32 5.13 -15.98 17.43
C GLU A 32 5.15 -15.89 18.97
N GLY A 33 6.30 -16.12 19.60
CA GLY A 33 6.50 -15.92 21.04
C GLY A 33 6.30 -14.46 21.45
N ILE A 34 6.87 -13.51 20.70
CA ILE A 34 6.69 -12.07 20.96
C ILE A 34 5.22 -11.67 20.75
N LYS A 35 4.57 -12.12 19.68
CA LYS A 35 3.13 -11.85 19.44
C LYS A 35 2.27 -12.38 20.61
N ARG A 36 2.53 -13.61 21.04
CA ARG A 36 1.82 -14.19 22.20
C ARG A 36 2.06 -13.39 23.48
N TYR A 37 3.27 -12.88 23.69
CA TYR A 37 3.56 -12.01 24.82
C TYR A 37 2.72 -10.74 24.80
N ILE A 38 2.63 -10.05 23.65
CA ILE A 38 1.80 -8.85 23.45
C ILE A 38 0.34 -9.16 23.80
N LEU A 39 -0.21 -10.24 23.26
CA LEU A 39 -1.61 -10.63 23.46
C LEU A 39 -1.90 -11.04 24.91
N ALA A 40 -1.04 -11.85 25.52
CA ALA A 40 -1.22 -12.33 26.90
C ALA A 40 -1.18 -11.20 27.92
N ASN A 41 -0.34 -10.18 27.68
CA ASN A 41 -0.23 -8.99 28.53
C ASN A 41 -1.19 -7.87 28.13
N LYS A 42 -2.05 -8.08 27.11
CA LYS A 42 -3.04 -7.11 26.61
C LYS A 42 -2.41 -5.76 26.24
N LEU A 43 -1.17 -5.78 25.73
CA LEU A 43 -0.47 -4.57 25.32
C LEU A 43 -1.16 -3.94 24.10
N ARG A 44 -1.17 -2.62 24.05
CA ARG A 44 -1.78 -1.81 23.01
C ARG A 44 -0.70 -1.09 22.18
N PRO A 45 -1.04 -0.61 20.98
CA PRO A 45 -0.14 0.25 20.22
C PRO A 45 0.45 1.38 21.07
N GLY A 46 1.79 1.49 21.07
CA GLY A 46 2.54 2.45 21.87
C GLY A 46 3.00 1.96 23.25
N ASP A 47 2.50 0.82 23.73
CA ASP A 47 2.98 0.23 25.00
C ASP A 47 4.40 -0.32 24.83
N PRO A 48 5.27 -0.19 25.86
CA PRO A 48 6.62 -0.71 25.82
C PRO A 48 6.65 -2.24 25.88
N LEU A 49 7.55 -2.82 25.10
CA LEU A 49 7.91 -4.24 25.19
C LEU A 49 9.10 -4.44 26.14
N PRO A 50 9.30 -5.64 26.70
CA PRO A 50 10.49 -5.98 27.43
C PRO A 50 11.75 -5.76 26.60
N THR A 51 12.89 -5.58 27.28
CA THR A 51 14.19 -5.46 26.61
C THR A 51 14.55 -6.74 25.85
N GLU A 52 15.47 -6.64 24.89
CA GLU A 52 15.99 -7.83 24.18
C GLU A 52 16.45 -8.93 25.16
N SER A 53 17.09 -8.53 26.27
CA SER A 53 17.58 -9.47 27.28
C SER A 53 16.45 -10.19 28.00
N ASP A 54 15.39 -9.46 28.34
CA ASP A 54 14.20 -10.03 29.00
C ASP A 54 13.43 -10.96 28.06
N LEU A 55 13.31 -10.56 26.77
CA LEU A 55 12.71 -11.41 25.74
C LEU A 55 13.53 -12.69 25.51
N CYS A 56 14.87 -12.62 25.53
CA CYS A 56 15.73 -13.81 25.47
C CYS A 56 15.46 -14.76 26.63
N ALA A 57 15.38 -14.24 27.84
CA ALA A 57 15.10 -15.03 29.03
C ALA A 57 13.69 -15.64 29.01
N ALA A 58 12.67 -14.84 28.64
CA ALA A 58 11.28 -15.28 28.63
C ALA A 58 10.98 -16.34 27.55
N LEU A 59 11.66 -16.24 26.38
CA LEU A 59 11.42 -17.10 25.23
C LEU A 59 12.45 -18.24 25.08
N GLY A 60 13.48 -18.29 25.95
CA GLY A 60 14.57 -19.27 25.84
C GLY A 60 15.36 -19.13 24.51
N ALA A 61 15.44 -17.93 23.95
CA ALA A 61 15.99 -17.68 22.63
C ALA A 61 17.31 -16.90 22.66
N SER A 62 18.13 -17.05 21.63
CA SER A 62 19.37 -16.28 21.49
C SER A 62 19.08 -14.81 21.15
N ARG A 63 20.02 -13.91 21.50
CA ARG A 63 19.91 -12.48 21.15
C ARG A 63 19.78 -12.26 19.63
N SER A 64 20.49 -13.05 18.83
CA SER A 64 20.36 -12.96 17.36
C SER A 64 18.98 -13.34 16.88
N SER A 65 18.37 -14.40 17.44
CA SER A 65 17.01 -14.83 17.08
C SER A 65 15.96 -13.78 17.49
N VAL A 66 16.08 -13.18 18.67
CA VAL A 66 15.18 -12.12 19.13
C VAL A 66 15.31 -10.87 18.23
N ARG A 67 16.53 -10.43 17.90
CA ARG A 67 16.73 -9.30 17.00
C ARG A 67 16.13 -9.51 15.61
N GLU A 68 16.33 -10.68 15.03
CA GLU A 68 15.75 -11.00 13.72
C GLU A 68 14.21 -11.07 13.79
N ALA A 69 13.65 -11.61 14.87
CA ALA A 69 12.20 -11.59 15.09
C ALA A 69 11.66 -10.17 15.25
N VAL A 70 12.34 -9.31 16.02
CA VAL A 70 11.97 -7.89 16.19
C VAL A 70 12.04 -7.16 14.85
N LYS A 71 13.07 -7.36 14.02
CA LYS A 71 13.15 -6.77 12.67
C LYS A 71 11.98 -7.21 11.78
N THR A 72 11.63 -8.50 11.82
CA THR A 72 10.49 -9.04 11.06
C THR A 72 9.19 -8.39 11.50
N LEU A 73 8.96 -8.28 12.82
CA LEU A 73 7.76 -7.66 13.37
C LEU A 73 7.72 -6.15 13.13
N HIS A 74 8.87 -5.48 13.11
CA HIS A 74 8.98 -4.07 12.78
C HIS A 74 8.63 -3.81 11.31
N ALA A 75 9.09 -4.65 10.39
CA ALA A 75 8.71 -4.57 8.98
C ALA A 75 7.20 -4.76 8.74
N LEU A 76 6.49 -5.42 9.67
CA LEU A 76 5.04 -5.61 9.65
C LEU A 76 4.27 -4.57 10.49
N ASP A 77 4.96 -3.57 11.03
CA ASP A 77 4.42 -2.56 11.97
C ASP A 77 3.71 -3.16 13.19
N ILE A 78 4.08 -4.40 13.57
CA ILE A 78 3.61 -5.04 14.81
C ILE A 78 4.41 -4.54 16.01
N VAL A 79 5.68 -4.20 15.80
CA VAL A 79 6.51 -3.53 16.80
C VAL A 79 7.15 -2.28 16.19
N ASP A 80 7.46 -1.31 17.07
CA ASP A 80 8.17 -0.07 16.73
C ASP A 80 9.49 -0.02 17.52
N VAL A 81 10.61 0.12 16.82
CA VAL A 81 11.95 0.20 17.41
C VAL A 81 12.39 1.66 17.46
N ARG A 82 12.43 2.23 18.66
CA ARG A 82 12.86 3.60 18.89
C ARG A 82 14.31 3.60 19.38
N HIS A 83 15.20 4.09 18.55
CA HIS A 83 16.64 4.14 18.85
C HIS A 83 16.90 4.83 20.19
N GLY A 84 17.59 4.14 21.11
CA GLY A 84 17.88 4.64 22.46
C GLY A 84 16.71 4.56 23.44
N HIS A 85 15.50 4.23 23.01
CA HIS A 85 14.29 4.21 23.86
C HIS A 85 13.65 2.83 24.01
N GLY A 86 14.08 1.84 23.22
CA GLY A 86 13.57 0.48 23.29
C GLY A 86 12.59 0.10 22.19
N THR A 87 11.87 -0.99 22.44
CA THR A 87 10.88 -1.55 21.51
C THR A 87 9.48 -1.38 22.08
N TYR A 88 8.54 -1.01 21.25
CA TYR A 88 7.14 -0.75 21.60
C TYR A 88 6.22 -1.57 20.71
N VAL A 89 4.97 -1.74 21.11
CA VAL A 89 3.94 -2.25 20.18
C VAL A 89 3.73 -1.23 19.07
N GLY A 90 3.79 -1.67 17.82
CA GLY A 90 3.62 -0.84 16.62
C GLY A 90 2.20 -0.32 16.44
N ARG A 91 2.00 0.48 15.43
CA ARG A 91 0.67 1.06 15.11
C ARG A 91 -0.28 0.07 14.46
N LEU A 92 0.21 -1.10 14.03
CA LEU A 92 -0.54 -2.11 13.29
C LEU A 92 -1.15 -1.53 12.01
N SER A 93 -0.38 -0.68 11.32
CA SER A 93 -0.78 -0.04 10.07
C SER A 93 -0.70 -1.03 8.89
N LEU A 94 -1.14 -0.56 7.72
CA LEU A 94 -1.01 -1.31 6.47
C LEU A 94 0.27 -0.96 5.68
N SER A 95 1.30 -0.40 6.32
CA SER A 95 2.53 0.07 5.66
C SER A 95 3.22 -1.01 4.83
N ALA A 96 3.27 -2.25 5.32
CA ALA A 96 3.84 -3.38 4.56
C ALA A 96 3.03 -3.71 3.29
N LEU A 97 1.71 -3.52 3.31
CA LEU A 97 0.85 -3.66 2.13
C LEU A 97 1.12 -2.52 1.14
N VAL A 98 1.22 -1.28 1.62
CA VAL A 98 1.55 -0.10 0.79
C VAL A 98 2.88 -0.32 0.09
N GLU A 99 3.94 -0.69 0.81
CA GLU A 99 5.27 -0.95 0.26
C GLU A 99 5.22 -2.03 -0.84
N SER A 100 4.52 -3.14 -0.57
CA SER A 100 4.39 -4.24 -1.53
C SER A 100 3.63 -3.85 -2.79
N LEU A 101 2.52 -3.11 -2.66
CA LEU A 101 1.71 -2.66 -3.79
C LEU A 101 2.44 -1.58 -4.60
N ALA A 102 3.07 -0.61 -3.92
CA ALA A 102 3.87 0.42 -4.57
C ALA A 102 5.04 -0.18 -5.34
N PHE A 103 5.79 -1.10 -4.72
CA PHE A 103 6.89 -1.81 -5.41
C PHE A 103 6.39 -2.58 -6.64
N ARG A 104 5.24 -3.26 -6.53
CA ARG A 104 4.61 -3.94 -7.67
C ARG A 104 4.27 -2.95 -8.79
N GLY A 105 3.76 -1.76 -8.46
CA GLY A 105 3.50 -0.67 -9.39
C GLY A 105 4.77 -0.16 -10.09
N LEU A 106 5.92 -0.17 -9.43
CA LEU A 106 7.19 0.34 -9.96
C LEU A 106 8.01 -0.69 -10.74
N LEU A 107 7.52 -1.92 -10.96
CA LEU A 107 8.26 -2.98 -11.67
C LEU A 107 8.37 -2.76 -13.18
N GLY A 108 7.56 -1.91 -13.78
CA GLY A 108 7.61 -1.55 -15.20
C GLY A 108 6.34 -0.87 -15.68
N PRO A 109 6.38 -0.17 -16.83
CA PRO A 109 5.30 0.70 -17.31
C PRO A 109 3.93 0.02 -17.42
N GLU A 110 3.90 -1.25 -17.86
CA GLU A 110 2.65 -2.02 -17.90
C GLU A 110 2.11 -2.37 -16.51
N SER A 111 3.03 -2.66 -15.56
CA SER A 111 2.67 -2.97 -14.17
C SER A 111 2.09 -1.75 -13.46
N ASP A 112 2.65 -0.56 -13.69
CA ASP A 112 2.22 0.70 -13.10
C ASP A 112 0.76 1.00 -13.42
N VAL A 113 0.40 0.92 -14.72
CA VAL A 113 -0.95 1.18 -15.21
C VAL A 113 -1.96 0.17 -14.66
N HIS A 114 -1.59 -1.13 -14.58
CA HIS A 114 -2.48 -2.16 -14.06
C HIS A 114 -2.73 -2.02 -12.56
N VAL A 115 -1.67 -1.83 -11.76
CA VAL A 115 -1.82 -1.63 -10.31
C VAL A 115 -2.66 -0.40 -10.01
N MET A 116 -2.45 0.69 -10.74
CA MET A 116 -3.24 1.91 -10.56
C MET A 116 -4.71 1.71 -10.98
N ALA A 117 -4.97 0.97 -12.06
CA ALA A 117 -6.34 0.67 -12.48
C ALA A 117 -7.08 -0.20 -11.43
N ASP A 118 -6.43 -1.26 -10.95
CA ASP A 118 -6.98 -2.12 -9.90
C ASP A 118 -7.25 -1.32 -8.60
N LEU A 119 -6.35 -0.39 -8.26
CA LEU A 119 -6.49 0.46 -7.09
C LEU A 119 -7.69 1.40 -7.20
N VAL A 120 -7.84 2.05 -8.35
CA VAL A 120 -8.97 2.95 -8.65
C VAL A 120 -10.29 2.18 -8.62
N ASP A 121 -10.31 0.97 -9.21
CA ASP A 121 -11.50 0.12 -9.21
C ASP A 121 -11.93 -0.30 -7.80
N VAL A 122 -10.98 -0.69 -6.96
CA VAL A 122 -11.26 -1.06 -5.56
C VAL A 122 -11.77 0.14 -4.76
N ARG A 123 -11.16 1.33 -4.93
CA ARG A 123 -11.61 2.55 -4.23
C ARG A 123 -13.02 2.95 -4.62
N GLU A 124 -13.32 2.99 -5.93
CA GLU A 124 -14.65 3.33 -6.41
C GLU A 124 -15.70 2.33 -5.90
N LEU A 125 -15.42 1.03 -6.01
CA LEU A 125 -16.32 -0.01 -5.54
C LEU A 125 -16.60 0.14 -4.04
N PHE A 126 -15.58 0.46 -3.26
CA PHE A 126 -15.65 0.65 -1.82
C PHE A 126 -16.52 1.87 -1.46
N GLU A 127 -16.22 3.04 -2.01
CA GLU A 127 -16.93 4.28 -1.69
C GLU A 127 -18.40 4.22 -2.17
N ARG A 128 -18.65 3.67 -3.35
CA ARG A 128 -20.01 3.46 -3.86
C ARG A 128 -20.80 2.43 -3.07
N GLY A 129 -20.15 1.32 -2.69
CA GLY A 129 -20.80 0.26 -1.91
C GLY A 129 -21.20 0.71 -0.50
N MET A 130 -20.55 1.78 0.01
CA MET A 130 -20.83 2.35 1.33
C MET A 130 -21.67 3.64 1.28
N ALA A 131 -22.17 4.03 0.11
CA ALA A 131 -22.87 5.30 -0.10
C ALA A 131 -23.98 5.59 0.93
N GLU A 132 -24.85 4.63 1.21
CA GLU A 132 -25.93 4.79 2.19
C GLU A 132 -25.39 5.10 3.60
N ARG A 133 -24.34 4.38 4.02
CA ARG A 133 -23.74 4.55 5.34
C ARG A 133 -22.95 5.84 5.45
N ILE A 134 -22.23 6.21 4.40
CA ILE A 134 -21.46 7.46 4.34
C ILE A 134 -22.44 8.64 4.44
N VAL A 135 -23.43 8.70 3.56
CA VAL A 135 -24.41 9.79 3.51
C VAL A 135 -25.17 9.91 4.84
N ALA A 136 -25.59 8.80 5.43
CA ALA A 136 -26.29 8.80 6.71
C ALA A 136 -25.42 9.24 7.91
N GLY A 137 -24.09 9.08 7.80
CA GLY A 137 -23.16 9.39 8.88
C GLY A 137 -22.50 10.77 8.79
N LEU A 138 -22.65 11.48 7.65
CA LEU A 138 -22.12 12.83 7.46
C LEU A 138 -23.07 13.85 8.10
N ASP A 139 -22.61 14.48 9.19
CA ASP A 139 -23.26 15.64 9.80
C ASP A 139 -22.89 16.95 9.12
N GLY A 140 -23.51 18.07 9.59
CA GLY A 140 -23.29 19.41 9.02
C GLY A 140 -21.82 19.84 9.10
N ASP A 141 -21.18 19.60 10.23
CA ASP A 141 -19.79 20.02 10.45
C ASP A 141 -18.82 19.29 9.51
N ARG A 142 -19.05 17.98 9.29
CA ARG A 142 -18.26 17.19 8.32
C ARG A 142 -18.50 17.61 6.89
N LEU A 143 -19.76 17.89 6.52
CA LEU A 143 -20.09 18.38 5.18
C LEU A 143 -19.45 19.75 4.92
N ASP A 144 -19.42 20.64 5.89
CA ASP A 144 -18.75 21.94 5.77
C ASP A 144 -17.23 21.78 5.68
N ALA A 145 -16.64 20.84 6.41
CA ALA A 145 -15.22 20.51 6.28
C ALA A 145 -14.88 19.91 4.91
N LEU A 146 -15.74 19.07 4.34
CA LEU A 146 -15.59 18.54 2.98
C LEU A 146 -15.67 19.66 1.94
N ASP A 147 -16.63 20.60 2.07
CA ASP A 147 -16.71 21.78 1.20
C ASP A 147 -15.43 22.64 1.29
N ALA A 148 -14.89 22.85 2.49
CA ALA A 148 -13.62 23.57 2.66
C ALA A 148 -12.44 22.89 1.96
N LEU A 149 -12.39 21.55 1.94
CA LEU A 149 -11.38 20.80 1.19
C LEU A 149 -11.57 20.95 -0.33
N VAL A 150 -12.80 20.94 -0.82
CA VAL A 150 -13.09 21.23 -2.25
C VAL A 150 -12.65 22.65 -2.63
N GLU A 151 -12.86 23.65 -1.78
CA GLU A 151 -12.38 25.00 -2.04
C GLU A 151 -10.84 25.09 -2.05
N ARG A 152 -10.15 24.34 -1.18
CA ARG A 152 -8.69 24.22 -1.23
C ARG A 152 -8.24 23.63 -2.57
N MET A 153 -8.80 22.51 -3.00
CA MET A 153 -8.49 21.89 -4.31
C MET A 153 -8.73 22.90 -5.46
N ARG A 154 -9.78 23.72 -5.38
CA ARG A 154 -10.11 24.74 -6.39
C ARG A 154 -9.08 25.86 -6.43
N ALA A 155 -8.61 26.32 -5.28
CA ALA A 155 -7.58 27.34 -5.18
C ALA A 155 -6.25 26.84 -5.73
N ASP A 156 -5.94 25.56 -5.51
CA ASP A 156 -4.68 24.91 -5.88
C ASP A 156 -4.70 24.26 -7.27
N ALA A 157 -5.81 24.38 -8.03
CA ALA A 157 -5.90 23.79 -9.38
C ALA A 157 -4.83 24.33 -10.35
N GLY A 158 -4.29 25.52 -10.10
CA GLY A 158 -3.14 26.12 -10.81
C GLY A 158 -1.86 26.21 -9.98
N GLY A 159 -1.85 25.71 -8.74
CA GLY A 159 -0.77 25.77 -7.76
C GLY A 159 0.12 24.52 -7.73
N ALA A 160 0.79 24.32 -6.59
CA ALA A 160 1.62 23.14 -6.37
C ALA A 160 0.78 21.86 -6.37
N GLU A 161 1.29 20.80 -7.03
CA GLU A 161 0.60 19.50 -7.11
C GLU A 161 0.42 18.87 -5.72
N GLU A 162 1.39 19.11 -4.84
CA GLU A 162 1.41 18.56 -3.47
C GLU A 162 0.23 19.02 -2.63
N ASP A 163 -0.16 20.31 -2.73
CA ASP A 163 -1.28 20.89 -1.96
C ASP A 163 -2.63 20.33 -2.44
N PHE A 164 -2.78 20.12 -3.76
CA PHE A 164 -3.96 19.49 -4.32
C PHE A 164 -4.10 18.04 -3.84
N VAL A 165 -3.03 17.25 -3.94
CA VAL A 165 -2.99 15.83 -3.53
C VAL A 165 -3.29 15.68 -2.03
N GLU A 166 -2.76 16.60 -1.18
CA GLU A 166 -3.04 16.55 0.26
C GLU A 166 -4.51 16.88 0.57
N ALA A 167 -5.11 17.86 -0.13
CA ALA A 167 -6.53 18.18 0.04
C ALA A 167 -7.43 17.03 -0.42
N ASP A 168 -7.11 16.40 -1.53
CA ASP A 168 -7.81 15.23 -2.07
C ASP A 168 -7.70 14.03 -1.11
N ARG A 169 -6.51 13.75 -0.60
CA ARG A 169 -6.27 12.73 0.44
C ARG A 169 -7.12 12.97 1.67
N ALA A 170 -7.12 14.20 2.19
CA ALA A 170 -7.90 14.58 3.36
C ALA A 170 -9.42 14.44 3.12
N PHE A 171 -9.89 14.76 1.90
CA PHE A 171 -11.28 14.60 1.50
C PHE A 171 -11.73 13.14 1.62
N HIS A 172 -11.02 12.21 1.01
CA HIS A 172 -11.38 10.80 1.06
C HIS A 172 -11.24 10.18 2.46
N ALA A 173 -10.29 10.65 3.26
CA ALA A 173 -10.18 10.25 4.67
C ALA A 173 -11.42 10.66 5.47
N LEU A 174 -11.85 11.93 5.33
CA LEU A 174 -13.01 12.48 6.00
C LEU A 174 -14.32 11.83 5.53
N LEU A 175 -14.40 11.51 4.23
CA LEU A 175 -15.57 10.88 3.62
C LEU A 175 -15.90 9.52 4.25
N VAL A 176 -14.89 8.72 4.60
CA VAL A 176 -15.06 7.37 5.15
C VAL A 176 -15.06 7.33 6.68
N GLU A 177 -14.69 8.41 7.36
CA GLU A 177 -14.64 8.49 8.83
C GLU A 177 -15.97 8.10 9.51
N PRO A 178 -17.16 8.56 9.01
CA PRO A 178 -18.44 8.26 9.64
C PRO A 178 -18.80 6.76 9.68
N LEU A 179 -18.11 5.94 8.89
CA LEU A 179 -18.33 4.50 8.89
C LEU A 179 -17.97 3.84 10.23
N GLY A 180 -17.16 4.51 11.07
CA GLY A 180 -16.73 4.01 12.37
C GLY A 180 -15.92 2.72 12.30
N ASN A 181 -15.43 2.36 11.11
CA ASN A 181 -14.64 1.17 10.87
C ASN A 181 -13.18 1.54 10.62
N ALA A 182 -12.36 1.35 11.66
CA ALA A 182 -10.94 1.72 11.61
C ALA A 182 -10.17 1.04 10.46
N LEU A 183 -10.50 -0.22 10.13
CA LEU A 183 -9.87 -0.92 9.02
C LEU A 183 -10.21 -0.27 7.67
N MET A 184 -11.43 0.20 7.49
CA MET A 184 -11.83 0.90 6.27
C MET A 184 -11.07 2.21 6.10
N GLY A 185 -10.91 2.99 7.16
CA GLY A 185 -10.08 4.18 7.16
C GLY A 185 -8.62 3.87 6.80
N GLN A 186 -8.05 2.83 7.41
CA GLN A 186 -6.68 2.38 7.10
C GLN A 186 -6.52 1.94 5.64
N LEU A 187 -7.48 1.20 5.07
CA LEU A 187 -7.45 0.79 3.67
C LEU A 187 -7.55 1.99 2.72
N SER A 188 -8.46 2.93 2.99
CA SER A 188 -8.57 4.16 2.22
C SER A 188 -7.25 4.93 2.19
N MET A 189 -6.60 5.09 3.35
CA MET A 189 -5.31 5.76 3.45
C MET A 189 -4.18 4.97 2.78
N ALA A 190 -4.15 3.64 2.93
CA ALA A 190 -3.15 2.80 2.28
C ALA A 190 -3.22 2.90 0.74
N PHE A 191 -4.42 2.95 0.17
CA PHE A 191 -4.60 3.16 -1.27
C PHE A 191 -4.10 4.53 -1.72
N TRP A 192 -4.30 5.57 -0.91
CA TRP A 192 -3.75 6.89 -1.16
C TRP A 192 -2.22 6.91 -1.12
N ASP A 193 -1.62 6.25 -0.14
CA ASP A 193 -0.17 6.17 -0.01
C ASP A 193 0.45 5.45 -1.22
N VAL A 194 -0.16 4.37 -1.72
CA VAL A 194 0.26 3.72 -2.98
C VAL A 194 0.12 4.67 -4.17
N TYR A 195 -1.02 5.37 -4.28
CA TYR A 195 -1.26 6.36 -5.34
C TYR A 195 -0.18 7.43 -5.35
N ALA A 196 0.14 8.02 -4.19
CA ALA A 196 1.15 9.06 -4.07
C ALA A 196 2.56 8.61 -4.51
N ILE A 197 2.88 7.32 -4.34
CA ILE A 197 4.18 6.77 -4.75
C ILE A 197 4.22 6.47 -6.26
N VAL A 198 3.13 5.94 -6.83
CA VAL A 198 3.11 5.43 -8.21
C VAL A 198 2.67 6.49 -9.22
N ALA A 199 1.70 7.36 -8.88
CA ALA A 199 1.13 8.33 -9.81
C ALA A 199 2.15 9.31 -10.46
N PRO A 200 3.21 9.78 -9.77
CA PRO A 200 4.22 10.63 -10.39
C PRO A 200 4.94 9.97 -11.58
N GLN A 201 5.07 8.64 -11.57
CA GLN A 201 5.70 7.90 -12.67
C GLN A 201 4.81 7.86 -13.93
N LEU A 202 3.51 8.01 -13.76
CA LEU A 202 2.51 7.92 -14.82
C LEU A 202 2.13 9.28 -15.43
N GLN A 203 2.71 10.38 -14.93
CA GLN A 203 2.36 11.75 -15.34
C GLN A 203 0.83 11.99 -15.31
N MET A 204 0.17 11.53 -14.25
CA MET A 204 -1.27 11.30 -14.18
C MET A 204 -2.13 12.56 -14.13
N ALA A 205 -1.61 13.77 -13.91
CA ALA A 205 -2.46 14.94 -13.70
C ALA A 205 -2.09 16.16 -14.59
N THR A 206 -3.01 16.58 -15.43
CA THR A 206 -3.00 17.93 -16.03
C THR A 206 -3.84 18.90 -15.21
N GLY A 207 -3.68 20.21 -15.42
CA GLY A 207 -4.54 21.21 -14.78
C GLY A 207 -6.03 21.05 -15.10
N GLU A 208 -6.37 20.57 -16.33
CA GLU A 208 -7.75 20.30 -16.75
C GLU A 208 -8.37 19.15 -15.96
N ASP A 209 -7.62 18.07 -15.74
CA ASP A 209 -8.09 16.95 -14.93
C ASP A 209 -8.30 17.33 -13.47
N ARG A 210 -7.46 18.21 -12.90
CA ARG A 210 -7.66 18.72 -11.55
C ARG A 210 -8.95 19.50 -11.42
N ALA A 211 -9.30 20.32 -12.41
CA ALA A 211 -10.57 21.06 -12.43
C ALA A 211 -11.78 20.11 -12.52
N GLU A 212 -11.71 19.08 -13.39
CA GLU A 212 -12.76 18.06 -13.51
C GLU A 212 -12.90 17.26 -12.22
N THR A 213 -11.79 16.85 -11.62
CA THR A 213 -11.75 16.14 -10.32
C THR A 213 -12.35 16.99 -9.21
N THR A 214 -12.01 18.28 -9.12
CA THR A 214 -12.57 19.21 -8.11
C THR A 214 -14.09 19.36 -8.28
N ALA A 215 -14.58 19.49 -9.52
CA ALA A 215 -16.02 19.58 -9.79
C ALA A 215 -16.77 18.29 -9.38
N ALA A 216 -16.14 17.14 -9.59
CA ALA A 216 -16.69 15.86 -9.15
C ALA A 216 -16.76 15.75 -7.63
N HIS A 217 -15.73 16.20 -6.89
CA HIS A 217 -15.77 16.28 -5.43
C HIS A 217 -16.90 17.16 -4.92
N ALA A 218 -17.09 18.34 -5.51
CA ALA A 218 -18.24 19.21 -5.19
C ALA A 218 -19.59 18.49 -5.40
N SER A 219 -19.69 17.67 -6.44
CA SER A 219 -20.91 16.89 -6.71
C SER A 219 -21.14 15.80 -5.67
N ILE A 220 -20.09 15.18 -5.16
CA ILE A 220 -20.16 14.20 -4.05
C ILE A 220 -20.70 14.87 -2.79
N VAL A 221 -20.14 16.02 -2.39
CA VAL A 221 -20.62 16.77 -1.21
C VAL A 221 -22.06 17.22 -1.38
N HIS A 222 -22.40 17.73 -2.56
CA HIS A 222 -23.77 18.15 -2.88
C HIS A 222 -24.76 17.00 -2.69
N ALA A 223 -24.49 15.83 -3.25
CA ALA A 223 -25.36 14.65 -3.11
C ALA A 223 -25.48 14.19 -1.65
N ALA A 224 -24.36 14.20 -0.90
CA ALA A 224 -24.36 13.86 0.53
C ALA A 224 -25.21 14.84 1.34
N ARG A 225 -25.10 16.16 1.09
CA ARG A 225 -25.85 17.22 1.77
C ARG A 225 -27.35 17.11 1.53
N HIS A 226 -27.77 16.56 0.39
CA HIS A 226 -29.18 16.30 0.09
C HIS A 226 -29.67 14.93 0.58
N GLY A 227 -28.82 14.15 1.23
CA GLY A 227 -29.18 12.82 1.72
C GLY A 227 -29.53 11.84 0.60
N ASP A 228 -28.95 11.96 -0.59
CA ASP A 228 -29.20 11.10 -1.76
C ASP A 228 -28.02 10.13 -2.01
N PRO A 229 -28.07 8.89 -1.46
CA PRO A 229 -27.00 7.90 -1.69
C PRO A 229 -26.86 7.48 -3.16
N ALA A 230 -27.94 7.51 -3.92
CA ALA A 230 -27.89 7.14 -5.35
C ALA A 230 -27.17 8.21 -6.17
N ALA A 231 -27.45 9.50 -5.91
CA ALA A 231 -26.72 10.61 -6.51
C ALA A 231 -25.25 10.62 -6.06
N PHE A 232 -24.99 10.35 -4.78
CA PHE A 232 -23.65 10.19 -4.22
C PHE A 232 -22.86 9.10 -4.98
N ALA A 233 -23.41 7.90 -5.10
CA ALA A 233 -22.75 6.81 -5.83
C ALA A 233 -22.47 7.15 -7.30
N ARG A 234 -23.35 7.91 -7.98
CA ARG A 234 -23.10 8.40 -9.34
C ARG A 234 -21.98 9.44 -9.37
N ALA A 235 -21.95 10.36 -8.41
CA ALA A 235 -20.91 11.38 -8.32
C ALA A 235 -19.53 10.75 -8.04
N VAL A 236 -19.46 9.74 -7.18
CA VAL A 236 -18.22 8.96 -6.97
C VAL A 236 -17.76 8.29 -8.26
N ALA A 237 -18.66 7.65 -9.03
CA ALA A 237 -18.29 7.06 -10.31
C ALA A 237 -17.75 8.09 -11.32
N ALA A 238 -18.36 9.29 -11.37
CA ALA A 238 -17.91 10.39 -12.20
C ALA A 238 -16.54 10.93 -11.76
N HIS A 239 -16.27 10.96 -10.46
CA HIS A 239 -14.97 11.37 -9.89
C HIS A 239 -13.82 10.48 -10.37
N TYR A 240 -14.02 9.18 -10.50
CA TYR A 240 -12.97 8.26 -10.97
C TYR A 240 -12.86 8.17 -12.51
N ALA A 241 -13.81 8.74 -13.27
CA ALA A 241 -13.82 8.65 -14.73
C ALA A 241 -12.58 9.26 -15.41
N PRO A 242 -12.07 10.45 -15.03
CA PRO A 242 -10.87 11.04 -15.65
C PRO A 242 -9.64 10.14 -15.52
N VAL A 243 -9.35 9.64 -14.32
CA VAL A 243 -8.19 8.79 -14.06
C VAL A 243 -8.30 7.46 -14.82
N ARG A 244 -9.50 6.88 -14.93
CA ARG A 244 -9.74 5.68 -15.74
C ARG A 244 -9.47 5.89 -17.22
N ARG A 245 -9.92 7.01 -17.78
CA ARG A 245 -9.65 7.36 -19.19
C ARG A 245 -8.16 7.41 -19.48
N ARG A 246 -7.36 7.98 -18.56
CA ARG A 246 -5.91 8.05 -18.70
C ARG A 246 -5.23 6.70 -18.60
N LEU A 247 -5.62 5.91 -17.62
CA LEU A 247 -5.10 4.56 -17.46
C LEU A 247 -5.40 3.68 -18.70
N ALA A 248 -6.59 3.86 -19.31
CA ALA A 248 -6.94 3.17 -20.55
C ALA A 248 -6.04 3.63 -21.73
N ALA A 249 -5.84 4.95 -21.89
CA ALA A 249 -4.98 5.49 -22.95
C ALA A 249 -3.50 5.05 -22.78
N GLY A 250 -3.00 4.92 -21.56
CA GLY A 250 -1.66 4.41 -21.27
C GLY A 250 -1.47 2.93 -21.65
N ARG A 251 -2.54 2.12 -21.55
CA ARG A 251 -2.54 0.72 -22.01
C ARG A 251 -2.43 0.57 -23.53
N ASP A 252 -3.13 1.43 -24.27
CA ASP A 252 -3.17 1.36 -25.71
C ASP A 252 -1.89 1.92 -26.38
N GLY A 253 -1.17 2.84 -25.71
CA GLY A 253 0.08 3.44 -26.19
C GLY A 253 1.32 2.55 -26.05
N GLY A 254 1.31 1.56 -25.16
CA GLY A 254 2.44 0.65 -24.92
C GLY A 254 2.59 -0.49 -25.93
N GLY A 255 1.61 -0.69 -26.81
CA GLY A 255 1.53 -1.83 -27.73
C GLY A 255 2.10 -1.62 -29.15
N THR A 256 2.65 -0.46 -29.51
CA THR A 256 2.95 -0.14 -30.93
C THR A 256 4.42 -0.10 -31.32
N ASP A 257 5.38 -0.41 -30.43
CA ASP A 257 6.83 -0.39 -30.79
C ASP A 257 7.46 -1.79 -30.93
N GLY A 258 6.74 -2.76 -31.47
CA GLY A 258 7.23 -4.16 -31.62
C GLY A 258 7.07 -4.81 -32.99
N ASP A 259 6.83 -4.05 -34.10
CA ASP A 259 6.90 -4.68 -35.43
C ASP A 259 7.33 -3.69 -36.52
N GLY A 260 8.57 -3.79 -36.95
CA GLY A 260 9.04 -3.02 -38.10
C GLY A 260 10.56 -3.04 -38.30
N GLY A 261 11.15 -4.13 -38.82
CA GLY A 261 12.55 -4.05 -39.25
C GLY A 261 13.24 -5.34 -39.61
N GLY A 262 12.57 -6.26 -40.25
CA GLY A 262 13.22 -7.36 -40.96
C GLY A 262 13.90 -6.87 -42.23
N ASN A 263 15.16 -6.40 -42.14
CA ASN A 263 15.95 -6.14 -43.35
C ASN A 263 16.84 -7.37 -43.65
N GLY A 264 16.41 -8.14 -44.63
CA GLY A 264 17.16 -9.24 -45.22
C GLY A 264 18.42 -8.76 -45.94
N GLY A 265 19.56 -8.74 -45.29
CA GLY A 265 20.88 -8.58 -45.86
C GLY A 265 21.39 -9.89 -46.47
N ARG A 266 21.27 -10.02 -47.79
CA ARG A 266 21.84 -11.10 -48.60
C ARG A 266 23.38 -10.94 -48.63
N VAL A 267 24.11 -11.84 -48.00
CA VAL A 267 25.57 -11.92 -48.17
C VAL A 267 25.86 -12.80 -49.38
N THR A 268 26.39 -12.25 -50.45
CA THR A 268 27.01 -12.94 -51.57
C THR A 268 28.49 -13.19 -51.23
N ALA A 269 28.91 -14.43 -51.41
CA ALA A 269 30.28 -14.88 -51.29
C ALA A 269 31.16 -14.34 -52.40
N ARG A 270 32.35 -13.93 -52.08
CA ARG A 270 33.65 -14.15 -52.77
C ARG A 270 34.79 -14.13 -51.77
#